data_f96efe6b30fd25b30acc84e5900fa21e
#
_entry.id   f96efe6b30fd25b30acc84e5900fa21e
#
_cell.length_a   1.000
_cell.length_b   1.000
_cell.length_c   1.000
_cell.angle_alpha   90.00
_cell.angle_beta   90.00
_cell.angle_gamma   90.00
#
_symmetry.space_group_name_H-M   'P 1'
#
loop_
_entity.id
_entity.type
_entity.pdbx_description
1 polymer ?
#
loop_
_entity_poly.entity_id
_entity_poly.type
_entity_poly.pdbx_seq_one_letter_code
_entity_poly.pdbx_strand_id
1 'polypeptide(L)'
;MQTHQLEDLTLLLIRDAAEPEMWLYRWAVSYPMVRVAEAARTQRIEQWQAALQTAWQGILSNNVAVVAHGAGVSAWLAWLYLADVNTQRRIQNMMLVSPLQSAFPDDDCHTLQRVRCHCKTALVIGENAPACPREWAAQQAACLNARLLVSPHQGHLSGHLHGWQWGMKLMQEMLLN
;
A
#
# COMPACT_ATOMS: atom_id res chain seq x y z
N MET A 1 -9.80 14.88 -9.33
CA MET A 1 -8.73 15.70 -8.70
C MET A 1 -8.34 16.81 -9.66
N GLN A 2 -8.20 18.04 -9.18
CA GLN A 2 -7.84 19.19 -10.05
C GLN A 2 -6.34 19.11 -10.42
N THR A 3 -5.96 19.63 -11.57
CA THR A 3 -4.57 19.56 -12.11
C THR A 3 -3.51 20.04 -11.10
N HIS A 4 -3.80 21.07 -10.31
CA HIS A 4 -2.91 21.59 -9.26
C HIS A 4 -2.64 20.62 -8.12
N GLN A 5 -3.53 19.67 -7.86
CA GLN A 5 -3.33 18.64 -6.82
C GLN A 5 -2.35 17.56 -7.25
N LEU A 6 -2.16 17.38 -8.58
CA LEU A 6 -1.16 16.44 -9.11
C LEU A 6 0.25 17.03 -9.05
N GLU A 7 0.40 18.36 -9.11
CA GLU A 7 1.70 19.03 -9.04
C GLU A 7 2.33 18.93 -7.63
N ASP A 8 1.50 18.86 -6.57
CA ASP A 8 1.94 18.68 -5.18
C ASP A 8 1.70 17.23 -4.68
N LEU A 9 1.65 16.25 -5.56
CA LEU A 9 1.44 14.85 -5.17
C LEU A 9 2.76 14.17 -4.86
N THR A 10 2.90 13.63 -3.65
CA THR A 10 3.96 12.70 -3.31
C THR A 10 3.46 11.26 -3.35
N LEU A 11 4.16 10.40 -4.04
CA LEU A 11 3.91 8.96 -4.05
C LEU A 11 4.76 8.28 -2.96
N LEU A 12 4.09 7.72 -1.96
CA LEU A 12 4.74 6.89 -0.93
C LEU A 12 4.66 5.43 -1.35
N LEU A 13 5.81 4.82 -1.63
CA LEU A 13 5.96 3.42 -1.99
C LEU A 13 6.48 2.65 -0.79
N ILE A 14 5.74 1.62 -0.36
CA ILE A 14 6.11 0.79 0.80
C ILE A 14 6.29 -0.64 0.29
N ARG A 15 7.54 -1.05 0.21
CA ARG A 15 7.91 -2.36 -0.35
C ARG A 15 8.12 -3.42 0.72
N ASP A 16 7.91 -4.66 0.36
CA ASP A 16 8.36 -5.81 1.12
C ASP A 16 9.89 -5.95 0.94
N ALA A 17 10.64 -5.96 2.03
CA ALA A 17 12.10 -6.08 1.99
C ALA A 17 12.57 -7.44 1.43
N ALA A 18 11.72 -8.46 1.43
CA ALA A 18 12.01 -9.76 0.82
C ALA A 18 11.87 -9.75 -0.72
N GLU A 19 11.37 -8.66 -1.31
CA GLU A 19 11.12 -8.50 -2.75
C GLU A 19 11.98 -7.33 -3.31
N PRO A 20 13.33 -7.47 -3.37
CA PRO A 20 14.21 -6.34 -3.68
C PRO A 20 14.04 -5.82 -5.11
N GLU A 21 13.79 -6.71 -6.08
CA GLU A 21 13.64 -6.34 -7.49
C GLU A 21 12.20 -6.49 -7.94
N MET A 22 11.44 -5.41 -7.91
CA MET A 22 10.05 -5.43 -8.31
C MET A 22 9.64 -4.13 -9.04
N TRP A 23 8.45 -4.13 -9.59
CA TRP A 23 7.88 -3.02 -10.35
C TRP A 23 7.84 -1.68 -9.59
N LEU A 24 7.81 -1.67 -8.26
CA LEU A 24 7.85 -0.46 -7.44
C LEU A 24 9.11 0.40 -7.70
N TYR A 25 10.25 -0.22 -8.02
CA TYR A 25 11.45 0.55 -8.39
C TYR A 25 11.28 1.36 -9.67
N ARG A 26 10.59 0.79 -10.66
CA ARG A 26 10.30 1.50 -11.91
C ARG A 26 9.31 2.63 -11.68
N TRP A 27 8.37 2.43 -10.79
CA TRP A 27 7.45 3.48 -10.39
C TRP A 27 8.18 4.61 -9.66
N ALA A 28 9.14 4.29 -8.82
CA ALA A 28 9.94 5.27 -8.09
C ALA A 28 10.66 6.26 -9.01
N VAL A 29 11.08 5.84 -10.21
CA VAL A 29 11.73 6.72 -11.20
C VAL A 29 10.75 7.35 -12.19
N SER A 30 9.49 6.93 -12.19
CA SER A 30 8.46 7.42 -13.13
C SER A 30 7.64 8.60 -12.60
N TYR A 31 7.71 8.87 -11.30
CA TYR A 31 6.98 9.96 -10.66
C TYR A 31 7.96 11.02 -10.12
N PRO A 32 7.61 12.30 -10.21
CA PRO A 32 8.54 13.39 -9.86
C PRO A 32 8.83 13.48 -8.36
N MET A 33 7.87 13.11 -7.50
CA MET A 33 8.01 13.17 -6.04
C MET A 33 7.68 11.81 -5.45
N VAL A 34 8.72 11.08 -5.04
CA VAL A 34 8.58 9.73 -4.48
C VAL A 34 9.32 9.63 -3.14
N ARG A 35 8.71 8.92 -2.21
CA ARG A 35 9.34 8.40 -1.01
C ARG A 35 9.20 6.89 -0.98
N VAL A 36 10.27 6.21 -0.59
CA VAL A 36 10.30 4.75 -0.49
C VAL A 36 10.53 4.37 0.96
N ALA A 37 9.73 3.45 1.47
CA ALA A 37 9.91 2.79 2.74
C ALA A 37 9.96 1.27 2.54
N GLU A 38 10.56 0.56 3.49
CA GLU A 38 10.65 -0.90 3.48
C GLU A 38 10.04 -1.49 4.74
N ALA A 39 9.45 -2.67 4.60
CA ALA A 39 8.96 -3.47 5.70
C ALA A 39 9.53 -4.89 5.59
N ALA A 40 10.22 -5.35 6.62
CA ALA A 40 10.65 -6.74 6.70
C ALA A 40 9.55 -7.59 7.37
N ARG A 41 9.35 -8.80 6.86
CA ARG A 41 8.33 -9.75 7.37
C ARG A 41 8.58 -10.18 8.81
N THR A 42 9.84 -10.07 9.27
CA THR A 42 10.28 -10.45 10.63
C THR A 42 10.18 -9.32 11.64
N GLN A 43 9.82 -8.11 11.20
CA GLN A 43 9.65 -6.96 12.09
C GLN A 43 8.34 -7.06 12.87
N ARG A 44 8.36 -6.50 14.08
CA ARG A 44 7.16 -6.31 14.92
C ARG A 44 6.45 -5.00 14.52
N ILE A 45 5.21 -4.85 14.95
CA ILE A 45 4.36 -3.69 14.66
C ILE A 45 5.06 -2.38 15.00
N GLU A 46 5.69 -2.27 16.16
CA GLU A 46 6.34 -1.03 16.60
C GLU A 46 7.51 -0.63 15.69
N GLN A 47 8.21 -1.63 15.15
CA GLN A 47 9.32 -1.40 14.21
C GLN A 47 8.80 -0.89 12.87
N TRP A 48 7.70 -1.46 12.37
CA TRP A 48 7.01 -0.97 11.17
C TRP A 48 6.51 0.46 11.36
N GLN A 49 5.85 0.73 12.49
CA GLN A 49 5.34 2.06 12.83
C GLN A 49 6.44 3.10 12.87
N ALA A 50 7.58 2.80 13.50
CA ALA A 50 8.73 3.70 13.58
C ALA A 50 9.36 3.98 12.21
N ALA A 51 9.54 2.94 11.39
CA ALA A 51 10.09 3.08 10.04
C ALA A 51 9.19 3.94 9.14
N LEU A 52 7.87 3.70 9.17
CA LEU A 52 6.91 4.47 8.39
C LEU A 52 6.77 5.90 8.91
N GLN A 53 6.85 6.11 10.20
CA GLN A 53 6.86 7.46 10.79
C GLN A 53 8.05 8.28 10.30
N THR A 54 9.23 7.67 10.24
CA THR A 54 10.43 8.33 9.70
C THR A 54 10.25 8.69 8.21
N ALA A 55 9.74 7.77 7.41
CA ALA A 55 9.46 8.04 6.00
C ALA A 55 8.42 9.15 5.81
N TRP A 56 7.34 9.13 6.61
CA TRP A 56 6.27 10.14 6.56
C TRP A 56 6.73 11.54 6.92
N GLN A 57 7.59 11.68 7.92
CA GLN A 57 8.15 12.97 8.33
C GLN A 57 8.92 13.68 7.21
N GLY A 58 9.47 12.93 6.26
CA GLY A 58 10.12 13.48 5.08
C GLY A 58 9.15 13.93 3.96
N ILE A 59 7.84 13.77 4.13
CA ILE A 59 6.84 14.14 3.14
C ILE A 59 6.22 15.49 3.52
N LEU A 60 6.52 16.51 2.75
CA LEU A 60 6.01 17.87 2.97
C LEU A 60 4.68 18.15 2.25
N SER A 61 4.38 17.39 1.20
CA SER A 61 3.16 17.53 0.41
C SER A 61 1.90 17.31 1.25
N ASN A 62 0.85 18.06 0.93
CA ASN A 62 -0.49 17.85 1.48
C ASN A 62 -1.30 16.80 0.72
N ASN A 63 -0.79 16.30 -0.40
CA ASN A 63 -1.41 15.28 -1.23
C ASN A 63 -0.48 14.08 -1.33
N VAL A 64 -0.87 12.97 -0.71
CA VAL A 64 -0.07 11.74 -0.69
C VAL A 64 -0.90 10.59 -1.27
N ALA A 65 -0.32 9.92 -2.24
CA ALA A 65 -0.82 8.65 -2.72
C ALA A 65 0.07 7.53 -2.18
N VAL A 66 -0.53 6.43 -1.75
CA VAL A 66 0.20 5.33 -1.13
C VAL A 66 0.08 4.07 -1.96
N VAL A 67 1.20 3.41 -2.18
CA VAL A 67 1.25 2.06 -2.75
C VAL A 67 2.06 1.18 -1.82
N ALA A 68 1.42 0.19 -1.25
CA ALA A 68 2.06 -0.77 -0.35
C ALA A 68 1.99 -2.18 -0.93
N HIS A 69 3.05 -2.96 -0.80
CA HIS A 69 3.16 -4.31 -1.32
C HIS A 69 3.62 -5.31 -0.26
N GLY A 70 3.04 -6.51 -0.27
CA GLY A 70 3.43 -7.60 0.60
C GLY A 70 3.37 -7.24 2.09
N ALA A 71 4.46 -7.42 2.83
CA ALA A 71 4.58 -6.99 4.23
C ALA A 71 4.45 -5.47 4.41
N GLY A 72 4.71 -4.69 3.36
CA GLY A 72 4.49 -3.25 3.35
C GLY A 72 3.03 -2.87 3.59
N VAL A 73 2.09 -3.73 3.21
CA VAL A 73 0.65 -3.51 3.51
C VAL A 73 0.41 -3.56 5.01
N SER A 74 0.89 -4.60 5.69
CA SER A 74 0.74 -4.73 7.16
C SER A 74 1.42 -3.58 7.89
N ALA A 75 2.62 -3.21 7.45
CA ALA A 75 3.37 -2.08 8.02
C ALA A 75 2.59 -0.77 7.86
N TRP A 76 2.03 -0.52 6.69
CA TRP A 76 1.21 0.66 6.43
C TRP A 76 -0.03 0.72 7.32
N LEU A 77 -0.76 -0.39 7.44
CA LEU A 77 -1.94 -0.47 8.29
C LEU A 77 -1.59 -0.27 9.78
N ALA A 78 -0.48 -0.83 10.24
CA ALA A 78 0.02 -0.65 11.60
C ALA A 78 0.31 0.83 11.90
N TRP A 79 0.94 1.53 10.98
CA TRP A 79 1.20 2.97 11.11
C TRP A 79 -0.08 3.81 11.00
N LEU A 80 -0.96 3.49 10.04
CA LEU A 80 -2.21 4.20 9.81
C LEU A 80 -3.15 4.13 11.04
N TYR A 81 -3.08 3.04 11.80
CA TYR A 81 -3.82 2.89 13.06
C TYR A 81 -3.49 3.97 14.09
N LEU A 82 -2.25 4.47 14.09
CA LEU A 82 -1.79 5.52 14.99
C LEU A 82 -1.93 6.94 14.40
N ALA A 83 -2.15 7.04 13.09
CA ALA A 83 -2.20 8.32 12.39
C ALA A 83 -3.42 9.13 12.82
N ASP A 84 -3.19 10.39 13.18
CA ASP A 84 -4.26 11.32 13.49
C ASP A 84 -5.09 11.73 12.26
N VAL A 85 -6.22 12.37 12.50
CA VAL A 85 -7.16 12.79 11.44
C VAL A 85 -6.51 13.77 10.45
N ASN A 86 -5.63 14.66 10.90
CA ASN A 86 -4.97 15.62 10.03
C ASN A 86 -3.99 14.92 9.10
N THR A 87 -3.24 13.96 9.61
CA THR A 87 -2.36 13.09 8.84
C THR A 87 -3.15 12.28 7.80
N GLN A 88 -4.25 11.67 8.21
CA GLN A 88 -5.08 10.87 7.31
C GLN A 88 -5.71 11.71 6.18
N ARG A 89 -6.06 12.97 6.43
CA ARG A 89 -6.60 13.89 5.40
C ARG A 89 -5.63 14.19 4.25
N ARG A 90 -4.34 14.04 4.47
CA ARG A 90 -3.32 14.18 3.42
C ARG A 90 -3.30 13.00 2.45
N ILE A 91 -3.85 11.85 2.85
CA ILE A 91 -3.86 10.63 2.04
C ILE A 91 -5.04 10.69 1.07
N GLN A 92 -4.74 10.81 -0.22
CA GLN A 92 -5.75 10.95 -1.27
C GLN A 92 -6.29 9.59 -1.74
N ASN A 93 -5.41 8.61 -1.89
CA ASN A 93 -5.76 7.25 -2.24
C ASN A 93 -4.70 6.25 -1.77
N MET A 94 -5.09 4.98 -1.70
CA MET A 94 -4.22 3.88 -1.33
C MET A 94 -4.43 2.68 -2.25
N MET A 95 -3.34 2.10 -2.71
CA MET A 95 -3.32 0.83 -3.43
C MET A 95 -2.51 -0.19 -2.62
N LEU A 96 -3.22 -1.18 -2.06
CA LEU A 96 -2.67 -2.23 -1.21
C LEU A 96 -2.54 -3.49 -2.06
N VAL A 97 -1.32 -3.90 -2.37
CA VAL A 97 -1.03 -4.93 -3.37
C VAL A 97 -0.49 -6.19 -2.71
N SER A 98 -1.10 -7.31 -3.04
CA SER A 98 -0.66 -8.65 -2.59
C SER A 98 -0.33 -8.69 -1.10
N PRO A 99 -1.25 -8.29 -0.19
CA PRO A 99 -0.99 -8.43 1.24
C PRO A 99 -0.69 -9.90 1.57
N LEU A 100 0.17 -10.11 2.55
CA LEU A 100 0.53 -11.46 3.01
C LEU A 100 -0.28 -11.82 4.24
N GLN A 101 -1.05 -12.89 4.18
CA GLN A 101 -1.78 -13.38 5.34
C GLN A 101 -0.82 -13.68 6.51
N SER A 102 0.35 -14.23 6.23
CA SER A 102 1.40 -14.53 7.23
C SER A 102 2.05 -13.27 7.86
N ALA A 103 1.88 -12.11 7.27
CA ALA A 103 2.33 -10.82 7.83
C ALA A 103 1.22 -10.07 8.58
N PHE A 104 0.16 -10.79 8.95
CA PHE A 104 -0.87 -10.34 9.90
C PHE A 104 -0.75 -11.22 11.15
N PRO A 105 0.12 -10.86 12.11
CA PRO A 105 0.33 -11.64 13.32
C PRO A 105 -0.98 -11.82 14.10
N ASP A 106 -1.22 -13.01 14.62
CA ASP A 106 -2.48 -13.34 15.33
C ASP A 106 -2.76 -12.41 16.50
N ASP A 107 -1.72 -12.07 17.27
CA ASP A 107 -1.83 -11.17 18.43
C ASP A 107 -2.17 -9.72 18.04
N ASP A 108 -1.77 -9.30 16.85
CA ASP A 108 -1.90 -7.94 16.33
C ASP A 108 -2.97 -7.82 15.23
N CYS A 109 -3.54 -8.93 14.80
CA CYS A 109 -4.55 -8.98 13.75
C CYS A 109 -5.74 -8.06 14.08
N HIS A 110 -6.16 -8.00 15.33
CA HIS A 110 -7.21 -7.10 15.79
C HIS A 110 -6.87 -5.62 15.56
N THR A 111 -5.61 -5.22 15.72
CA THR A 111 -5.16 -3.85 15.47
C THR A 111 -5.28 -3.50 14.00
N LEU A 112 -4.73 -4.36 13.12
CA LEU A 112 -4.75 -4.14 11.68
C LEU A 112 -6.18 -4.15 11.11
N GLN A 113 -7.06 -4.99 11.63
CA GLN A 113 -8.47 -5.10 11.21
C GLN A 113 -9.34 -3.92 11.69
N ARG A 114 -8.90 -3.16 12.69
CA ARG A 114 -9.61 -1.95 13.16
C ARG A 114 -9.37 -0.74 12.29
N VAL A 115 -8.35 -0.74 11.47
CA VAL A 115 -8.07 0.35 10.53
C VAL A 115 -9.24 0.50 9.56
N ARG A 116 -9.64 1.74 9.33
CA ARG A 116 -10.64 2.09 8.31
C ARG A 116 -10.02 3.12 7.38
N CYS A 117 -10.14 2.87 6.11
CA CYS A 117 -9.65 3.79 5.09
C CYS A 117 -10.73 4.83 4.78
N HIS A 118 -10.37 6.10 4.93
CA HIS A 118 -11.28 7.23 4.68
C HIS A 118 -11.08 7.85 3.29
N CYS A 119 -10.10 7.37 2.54
CA CYS A 119 -9.84 7.73 1.16
C CYS A 119 -10.15 6.56 0.21
N LYS A 120 -10.10 6.82 -1.10
CA LYS A 120 -10.24 5.75 -2.09
C LYS A 120 -9.15 4.70 -1.90
N THR A 121 -9.56 3.47 -1.63
CA THR A 121 -8.66 2.37 -1.36
C THR A 121 -8.97 1.18 -2.24
N ALA A 122 -7.97 0.66 -2.94
CA ALA A 122 -8.00 -0.59 -3.67
C ALA A 122 -7.10 -1.62 -2.98
N LEU A 123 -7.65 -2.81 -2.72
CA LEU A 123 -6.88 -3.98 -2.35
C LEU A 123 -6.75 -4.86 -3.58
N VAL A 124 -5.53 -5.03 -4.07
CA VAL A 124 -5.25 -5.68 -5.36
C VAL A 124 -4.53 -7.00 -5.12
N ILE A 125 -5.07 -8.07 -5.66
CA ILE A 125 -4.48 -9.40 -5.60
C ILE A 125 -4.28 -9.97 -7.01
N GLY A 126 -3.35 -10.90 -7.16
CA GLY A 126 -3.24 -11.70 -8.37
C GLY A 126 -4.18 -12.92 -8.33
N GLU A 127 -4.42 -13.50 -9.49
CA GLU A 127 -5.12 -14.79 -9.54
C GLU A 127 -4.26 -15.90 -8.92
N ASN A 128 -4.92 -16.82 -8.19
CA ASN A 128 -4.27 -18.00 -7.60
C ASN A 128 -3.01 -17.65 -6.77
N ALA A 129 -3.10 -16.65 -5.89
CA ALA A 129 -2.03 -16.25 -4.99
C ALA A 129 -2.13 -16.98 -3.64
N PRO A 130 -1.33 -18.03 -3.36
CA PRO A 130 -1.44 -18.80 -2.12
C PRO A 130 -1.18 -17.98 -0.85
N ALA A 131 -0.28 -17.00 -0.93
CA ALA A 131 0.04 -16.12 0.20
C ALA A 131 -1.05 -15.08 0.52
N CYS A 132 -2.01 -14.92 -0.41
CA CYS A 132 -3.14 -14.01 -0.29
C CYS A 132 -4.42 -14.65 -0.83
N PRO A 133 -5.02 -15.62 -0.13
CA PRO A 133 -6.25 -16.29 -0.57
C PRO A 133 -7.37 -15.28 -0.81
N ARG A 134 -8.13 -15.48 -1.88
CA ARG A 134 -9.17 -14.52 -2.30
C ARG A 134 -10.23 -14.27 -1.23
N GLU A 135 -10.65 -15.31 -0.51
CA GLU A 135 -11.64 -15.19 0.56
C GLU A 135 -11.10 -14.35 1.72
N TRP A 136 -9.86 -14.60 2.13
CA TRP A 136 -9.19 -13.79 3.14
C TRP A 136 -9.03 -12.33 2.68
N ALA A 137 -8.60 -12.11 1.44
CA ALA A 137 -8.46 -10.77 0.87
C ALA A 137 -9.81 -10.02 0.83
N ALA A 138 -10.92 -10.71 0.52
CA ALA A 138 -12.26 -10.13 0.54
C ALA A 138 -12.67 -9.69 1.95
N GLN A 139 -12.37 -10.48 2.97
CA GLN A 139 -12.61 -10.12 4.37
C GLN A 139 -11.80 -8.88 4.76
N GLN A 140 -10.50 -8.84 4.39
CA GLN A 140 -9.65 -7.67 4.66
C GLN A 140 -10.17 -6.42 3.95
N ALA A 141 -10.54 -6.53 2.69
CA ALA A 141 -11.09 -5.41 1.92
C ALA A 141 -12.37 -4.85 2.58
N ALA A 142 -13.26 -5.72 3.03
CA ALA A 142 -14.47 -5.32 3.76
C ALA A 142 -14.13 -4.61 5.08
N CYS A 143 -13.20 -5.15 5.87
CA CYS A 143 -12.73 -4.53 7.12
C CYS A 143 -12.14 -3.14 6.89
N LEU A 144 -11.37 -2.96 5.82
CA LEU A 144 -10.67 -1.72 5.50
C LEU A 144 -11.56 -0.69 4.79
N ASN A 145 -12.77 -1.03 4.41
CA ASN A 145 -13.59 -0.23 3.48
C ASN A 145 -12.87 0.00 2.14
N ALA A 146 -12.22 -1.04 1.62
CA ALA A 146 -11.47 -1.03 0.37
C ALA A 146 -12.22 -1.80 -0.73
N ARG A 147 -11.98 -1.43 -1.97
CA ARG A 147 -12.45 -2.18 -3.14
C ARG A 147 -11.47 -3.32 -3.46
N LEU A 148 -11.94 -4.56 -3.43
CA LEU A 148 -11.14 -5.70 -3.89
C LEU A 148 -11.08 -5.72 -5.42
N LEU A 149 -9.87 -5.79 -5.96
CA LEU A 149 -9.60 -5.93 -7.38
C LEU A 149 -8.69 -7.14 -7.62
N VAL A 150 -9.03 -7.94 -8.62
CA VAL A 150 -8.19 -9.06 -9.05
C VAL A 150 -7.46 -8.64 -10.32
N SER A 151 -6.14 -8.61 -10.25
CA SER A 151 -5.28 -8.35 -11.41
C SER A 151 -5.35 -9.54 -12.38
N PRO A 152 -5.26 -9.33 -13.70
CA PRO A 152 -5.21 -10.43 -14.68
C PRO A 152 -3.90 -11.25 -14.61
N HIS A 153 -3.00 -10.92 -13.69
CA HIS A 153 -1.73 -11.62 -13.52
C HIS A 153 -1.84 -12.67 -12.42
N GLN A 154 -1.12 -13.78 -12.61
CA GLN A 154 -1.12 -14.92 -11.69
C GLN A 154 -0.23 -14.69 -10.47
N GLY A 155 -0.62 -15.27 -9.35
CA GLY A 155 0.19 -15.39 -8.15
C GLY A 155 0.46 -14.09 -7.41
N HIS A 156 1.57 -14.05 -6.69
CA HIS A 156 2.02 -12.85 -5.98
C HIS A 156 2.52 -11.80 -6.98
N LEU A 157 1.97 -10.59 -6.92
CA LEU A 157 2.26 -9.53 -7.89
C LEU A 157 3.62 -8.87 -7.60
N SER A 158 4.71 -9.56 -7.91
CA SER A 158 6.08 -9.17 -7.54
C SER A 158 7.01 -8.93 -8.75
N GLY A 159 8.28 -9.29 -8.65
CA GLY A 159 9.34 -8.97 -9.60
C GLY A 159 9.12 -9.46 -11.04
N HIS A 160 8.35 -10.53 -11.24
CA HIS A 160 8.06 -11.06 -12.58
C HIS A 160 7.21 -10.13 -13.47
N LEU A 161 6.61 -9.08 -12.92
CA LEU A 161 5.68 -8.19 -13.64
C LEU A 161 6.36 -7.03 -14.40
N HIS A 162 7.68 -6.92 -14.38
CA HIS A 162 8.46 -5.98 -15.20
C HIS A 162 7.86 -4.57 -15.41
N GLY A 163 7.47 -3.91 -14.32
CA GLY A 163 6.90 -2.56 -14.38
C GLY A 163 5.39 -2.49 -14.18
N TRP A 164 4.69 -3.60 -14.28
CA TRP A 164 3.26 -3.76 -13.97
C TRP A 164 2.37 -2.62 -14.48
N GLN A 165 2.31 -2.48 -15.79
CA GLN A 165 1.57 -1.40 -16.48
C GLN A 165 0.07 -1.37 -16.09
N TRP A 166 -0.55 -2.52 -15.86
CA TRP A 166 -1.94 -2.60 -15.41
C TRP A 166 -2.14 -1.91 -14.05
N GLY A 167 -1.25 -2.16 -13.09
CA GLY A 167 -1.28 -1.50 -11.79
C GLY A 167 -1.00 0.00 -11.89
N MET A 168 -0.07 0.42 -12.75
CA MET A 168 0.22 1.84 -12.98
C MET A 168 -1.02 2.57 -13.55
N LYS A 169 -1.70 1.96 -14.51
CA LYS A 169 -2.94 2.50 -15.07
C LYS A 169 -4.03 2.61 -14.01
N LEU A 170 -4.21 1.57 -13.19
CA LEU A 170 -5.16 1.61 -12.07
C LEU A 170 -4.85 2.76 -11.11
N MET A 171 -3.58 2.94 -10.73
CA MET A 171 -3.17 4.04 -9.86
C MET A 171 -3.48 5.40 -10.48
N GLN A 172 -3.20 5.59 -11.77
CA GLN A 172 -3.55 6.82 -12.49
C GLN A 172 -5.06 7.08 -12.50
N GLU A 173 -5.86 6.05 -12.76
CA GLU A 173 -7.32 6.16 -12.71
C GLU A 173 -7.84 6.53 -11.31
N MET A 174 -7.24 5.99 -10.25
CA MET A 174 -7.57 6.33 -8.86
C MET A 174 -7.22 7.79 -8.52
N LEU A 175 -6.15 8.33 -9.11
CA LEU A 175 -5.73 9.71 -8.92
C LEU A 175 -6.60 10.71 -9.68
N LEU A 176 -7.12 10.34 -10.85
CA LEU A 176 -7.87 11.25 -11.74
C LEU A 176 -9.36 11.32 -11.40
N ASN A 177 -9.92 10.28 -10.81
CA ASN A 177 -11.34 10.18 -10.45
C ASN A 177 -11.57 10.51 -8.98
#